data_c56651ac4ce4f47642073325b690c402
#
_entry.id   c56651ac4ce4f47642073325b690c402
#
_cell.length_a   1.000
_cell.length_b   1.000
_cell.length_c   1.000
_cell.angle_alpha   90.00
_cell.angle_beta   90.00
_cell.angle_gamma   90.00
#
_symmetry.space_group_name_H-M   'P 1'
#
loop_
_entity.id
_entity.type
_entity.pdbx_description
1 polymer ?
#
loop_
_entity_poly.entity_id
_entity_poly.type
_entity_poly.pdbx_seq_one_letter_code
_entity_poly.pdbx_strand_id
1 'polypeptide(L)'
;MIEHLIFLTYLIIITFSIIGHGYIFSVIIDKNLSKLNFGYIGLIGIFSLITISVLTSFFLSHNYIFNTFLHIIGVASFVFFLSKYSKNNFSQLKKLIVLFLILIIGVFLYKNHDDFGYYHLT
;
A
#
# COMPACT_ATOMS: atom_id res chain seq x y z
N MET A 1 -4.33 -21.29 -6.71
CA MET A 1 -4.80 -20.16 -7.54
C MET A 1 -5.60 -19.12 -6.77
N ILE A 2 -6.59 -19.55 -5.97
CA ILE A 2 -7.38 -18.64 -5.12
C ILE A 2 -6.51 -17.91 -4.09
N GLU A 3 -5.56 -18.59 -3.46
CA GLU A 3 -4.63 -17.99 -2.49
C GLU A 3 -3.78 -16.88 -3.10
N HIS A 4 -3.31 -17.05 -4.33
CA HIS A 4 -2.55 -16.04 -5.04
C HIS A 4 -3.39 -14.80 -5.36
N LEU A 5 -4.65 -14.99 -5.73
CA LEU A 5 -5.59 -13.89 -5.96
C LEU A 5 -5.88 -13.11 -4.68
N ILE A 6 -6.08 -13.81 -3.56
CA ILE A 6 -6.27 -13.20 -2.24
C ILE A 6 -5.03 -12.38 -1.86
N PHE A 7 -3.84 -12.97 -2.00
CA PHE A 7 -2.58 -12.27 -1.72
C PHE A 7 -2.41 -10.99 -2.56
N LEU A 8 -2.65 -11.09 -3.87
CA LEU A 8 -2.56 -9.93 -4.78
C LEU A 8 -3.58 -8.84 -4.41
N THR A 9 -4.79 -9.23 -4.03
CA THR A 9 -5.82 -8.27 -3.60
C THR A 9 -5.37 -7.52 -2.35
N TYR A 10 -4.86 -8.23 -1.34
CA TYR A 10 -4.31 -7.59 -0.14
C TYR A 10 -3.13 -6.68 -0.45
N LEU A 11 -2.23 -7.10 -1.32
CA LEU A 11 -1.08 -6.30 -1.73
C LEU A 11 -1.52 -4.97 -2.36
N ILE A 12 -2.52 -5.00 -3.23
CA ILE A 12 -3.09 -3.80 -3.87
C ILE A 12 -3.72 -2.87 -2.82
N ILE A 13 -4.53 -3.43 -1.93
CA ILE A 13 -5.19 -2.66 -0.86
C ILE A 13 -4.16 -1.99 0.06
N ILE A 14 -3.16 -2.73 0.48
CA ILE A 14 -2.09 -2.20 1.35
C ILE A 14 -1.30 -1.10 0.63
N THR A 15 -0.96 -1.29 -0.64
CA THR A 15 -0.24 -0.28 -1.41
C THR A 15 -1.04 1.02 -1.54
N PHE A 16 -2.31 0.92 -1.87
CA PHE A 16 -3.20 2.09 -1.94
C PHE A 16 -3.36 2.78 -0.58
N SER A 17 -3.48 2.00 0.48
CA SER A 17 -3.52 2.52 1.84
C SER A 17 -2.24 3.29 2.22
N ILE A 18 -1.07 2.73 1.92
CA ILE A 18 0.22 3.38 2.17
C ILE A 18 0.32 4.72 1.43
N ILE A 19 0.01 4.74 0.14
CA ILE A 19 0.02 5.96 -0.66
C ILE A 19 -1.00 6.98 -0.14
N GLY A 20 -2.19 6.53 0.25
CA GLY A 20 -3.22 7.39 0.83
C GLY A 20 -2.79 8.07 2.13
N HIS A 21 -2.17 7.33 3.04
CA HIS A 21 -1.59 7.91 4.25
C HIS A 21 -0.45 8.87 3.92
N GLY A 22 0.38 8.54 2.93
CA GLY A 22 1.42 9.44 2.43
C GLY A 22 0.86 10.76 1.94
N TYR A 23 -0.25 10.76 1.25
CA TYR A 23 -0.93 11.99 0.83
C TYR A 23 -1.42 12.83 2.01
N ILE A 24 -2.04 12.23 3.01
CA ILE A 24 -2.50 12.96 4.21
C ILE A 24 -1.35 13.73 4.84
N PHE A 25 -0.22 13.06 5.05
CA PHE A 25 0.94 13.69 5.67
C PHE A 25 1.69 14.65 4.73
N SER A 26 1.71 14.37 3.43
CA SER A 26 2.32 15.27 2.44
C SER A 26 1.60 16.61 2.35
N VAL A 27 0.28 16.67 2.57
CA VAL A 27 -0.48 17.93 2.66
C VAL A 27 0.06 18.83 3.77
N ILE A 28 0.52 18.24 4.87
CA ILE A 28 1.05 18.96 6.02
C ILE A 28 2.46 19.49 5.71
N ILE A 29 3.26 18.71 4.98
CA ILE A 29 4.68 18.99 4.71
C ILE A 29 4.84 19.91 3.50
N ASP A 30 4.11 19.64 2.41
CA ASP A 30 4.25 20.39 1.16
C ASP A 30 2.88 20.69 0.53
N LYS A 31 2.66 21.97 0.23
CA LYS A 31 1.43 22.42 -0.43
C LYS A 31 1.37 22.08 -1.93
N ASN A 32 2.50 21.72 -2.55
CA ASN A 32 2.61 21.43 -3.98
C ASN A 32 2.57 19.93 -4.28
N LEU A 33 1.52 19.25 -3.83
CA LEU A 33 1.30 17.80 -4.03
C LEU A 33 1.28 17.35 -5.49
N SER A 34 0.99 18.25 -6.42
CA SER A 34 0.95 17.94 -7.85
C SER A 34 2.31 17.53 -8.44
N LYS A 35 3.41 17.84 -7.77
CA LYS A 35 4.79 17.54 -8.21
C LYS A 35 5.36 16.26 -7.56
N LEU A 36 4.71 15.72 -6.55
CA LEU A 36 5.20 14.54 -5.83
C LEU A 36 4.90 13.27 -6.60
N ASN A 37 5.87 12.36 -6.65
CA ASN A 37 5.65 11.04 -7.23
C ASN A 37 5.12 10.04 -6.18
N PHE A 38 4.49 8.95 -6.63
CA PHE A 38 3.94 7.94 -5.74
C PHE A 38 5.01 7.24 -4.88
N GLY A 39 6.23 7.13 -5.37
CA GLY A 39 7.33 6.56 -4.59
C GLY A 39 7.67 7.39 -3.36
N TYR A 40 7.81 8.69 -3.54
CA TYR A 40 8.06 9.63 -2.44
C TYR A 40 6.90 9.69 -1.45
N ILE A 41 5.68 9.78 -1.97
CA ILE A 41 4.45 9.77 -1.16
C ILE A 41 4.33 8.43 -0.41
N GLY A 42 4.66 7.32 -1.05
CA GLY A 42 4.65 6.01 -0.42
C GLY A 42 5.64 5.89 0.73
N LEU A 43 6.84 6.44 0.60
CA LEU A 43 7.82 6.49 1.70
C LEU A 43 7.29 7.28 2.89
N ILE A 44 6.72 8.46 2.65
CA ILE A 44 6.06 9.25 3.71
C ILE A 44 4.92 8.44 4.35
N GLY A 45 4.15 7.70 3.54
CA GLY A 45 3.07 6.84 4.02
C GLY A 45 3.56 5.72 4.94
N ILE A 46 4.66 5.06 4.61
CA ILE A 46 5.27 4.04 5.48
C ILE A 46 5.70 4.67 6.80
N PHE A 47 6.42 5.77 6.78
CA PHE A 47 6.84 6.47 8.00
C PHE A 47 5.66 6.91 8.86
N SER A 48 4.60 7.42 8.23
CA SER A 48 3.40 7.84 8.94
C SER A 48 2.69 6.68 9.63
N LEU A 49 2.55 5.55 8.93
CA LEU A 49 1.93 4.34 9.50
C LEU A 49 2.76 3.77 10.66
N ILE A 50 4.08 3.73 10.53
CA ILE A 50 4.98 3.31 11.61
C ILE A 50 4.79 4.24 12.83
N THR A 51 4.79 5.54 12.61
CA THR A 51 4.62 6.53 13.68
C THR A 51 3.26 6.39 14.37
N ILE A 52 2.17 6.27 13.60
CA ILE A 52 0.83 6.03 14.14
C ILE A 52 0.80 4.73 14.94
N SER A 53 1.36 3.66 14.40
CA SER A 53 1.39 2.35 15.07
C SER A 53 2.15 2.40 16.39
N VAL A 54 3.30 3.05 16.41
CA VAL A 54 4.10 3.20 17.66
C VAL A 54 3.34 4.03 18.69
N LEU A 55 2.81 5.20 18.30
CA LEU A 55 2.08 6.07 19.22
C LEU A 55 0.82 5.40 19.76
N THR A 56 0.06 4.75 18.92
CA THR A 56 -1.19 4.10 19.32
C THR A 56 -0.95 2.85 20.17
N SER A 57 0.18 2.17 20.00
CA SER A 57 0.52 0.98 20.80
C SER A 57 0.63 1.27 22.30
N PHE A 58 0.90 2.51 22.69
CA PHE A 58 0.93 2.92 24.11
C PHE A 58 -0.46 3.02 24.75
N PHE A 59 -1.50 3.23 23.94
CA PHE A 59 -2.85 3.52 24.43
C PHE A 59 -3.89 2.48 24.02
N LEU A 60 -3.65 1.79 22.92
CA LEU A 60 -4.61 0.86 22.32
C LEU A 60 -3.91 -0.46 21.95
N SER A 61 -4.60 -1.57 22.21
CA SER A 61 -4.17 -2.85 21.69
C SER A 61 -4.39 -2.86 20.16
N HIS A 62 -3.34 -3.20 19.42
CA HIS A 62 -3.44 -3.41 17.97
C HIS A 62 -4.24 -4.69 17.71
N ASN A 63 -5.51 -4.51 17.39
CA ASN A 63 -6.38 -5.59 16.97
C ASN A 63 -6.70 -5.47 15.46
N TYR A 64 -7.28 -6.51 14.95
CA TYR A 64 -7.71 -6.58 13.55
C TYR A 64 -8.67 -5.43 13.17
N ILE A 65 -9.57 -5.00 14.05
CA ILE A 65 -10.54 -3.92 13.81
C ILE A 65 -9.82 -2.58 13.61
N PHE A 66 -8.86 -2.27 14.46
CA PHE A 66 -8.05 -1.04 14.37
C PHE A 66 -7.25 -0.99 13.07
N ASN A 67 -6.58 -2.09 12.71
CA ASN A 67 -5.80 -2.18 11.49
C ASN A 67 -6.68 -2.04 10.23
N THR A 68 -7.84 -2.68 10.23
CA THR A 68 -8.81 -2.55 9.12
C THR A 68 -9.27 -1.11 8.96
N PHE A 69 -9.56 -0.42 10.07
CA PHE A 69 -9.97 0.98 10.04
C PHE A 69 -8.87 1.90 9.48
N LEU A 70 -7.62 1.69 9.88
CA LEU A 70 -6.48 2.41 9.31
C LEU A 70 -6.38 2.23 7.79
N HIS A 71 -6.52 1.00 7.30
CA HIS A 71 -6.45 0.74 5.87
C HIS A 71 -7.63 1.34 5.11
N ILE A 72 -8.82 1.35 5.67
CA ILE A 72 -10.00 2.01 5.06
C ILE A 72 -9.73 3.51 4.91
N ILE A 73 -9.21 4.18 5.93
CA ILE A 73 -8.85 5.61 5.86
C ILE A 73 -7.80 5.84 4.77
N GLY A 74 -6.78 5.00 4.70
CA GLY A 74 -5.73 5.11 3.69
C GLY A 74 -6.27 4.97 2.27
N VAL A 75 -7.07 3.96 2.00
CA VAL A 75 -7.68 3.74 0.67
C VAL A 75 -8.64 4.87 0.29
N ALA A 76 -9.48 5.32 1.23
CA ALA A 76 -10.39 6.46 0.99
C ALA A 76 -9.60 7.73 0.65
N SER A 77 -8.52 8.00 1.36
CA SER A 77 -7.62 9.13 1.07
C SER A 77 -6.97 9.02 -0.29
N PHE A 78 -6.52 7.83 -0.68
CA PHE A 78 -5.95 7.58 -2.00
C PHE A 78 -6.96 7.89 -3.12
N VAL A 79 -8.19 7.40 -3.01
CA VAL A 79 -9.26 7.65 -3.99
C VAL A 79 -9.58 9.14 -4.07
N PHE A 80 -9.67 9.81 -2.93
CA PHE A 80 -9.93 11.26 -2.87
C PHE A 80 -8.82 12.06 -3.58
N PHE A 81 -7.57 11.76 -3.30
CA PHE A 81 -6.45 12.45 -3.94
C PHE A 81 -6.33 12.12 -5.43
N LEU A 82 -6.59 10.89 -5.81
CA LEU A 82 -6.60 10.49 -7.21
C LEU A 82 -7.63 11.29 -8.02
N SER A 83 -8.83 11.48 -7.46
CA SER A 83 -9.89 12.26 -8.11
C SER A 83 -9.57 13.75 -8.20
N LYS A 84 -8.94 14.31 -7.15
CA LYS A 84 -8.60 15.73 -7.08
C LYS A 84 -7.46 16.12 -8.02
N TYR A 85 -6.47 15.24 -8.19
CA TYR A 85 -5.25 15.52 -8.97
C TYR A 85 -5.11 14.59 -10.18
N SER A 86 -6.21 14.29 -10.86
CA SER A 86 -6.30 13.25 -11.90
C SER A 86 -5.28 13.38 -13.03
N LYS A 87 -4.97 14.59 -13.49
CA LYS A 87 -4.07 14.80 -14.65
C LYS A 87 -2.63 14.35 -14.38
N ASN A 88 -2.10 14.64 -13.20
CA ASN A 88 -0.72 14.31 -12.85
C ASN A 88 -0.59 12.89 -12.29
N ASN A 89 -1.61 12.43 -11.56
CA ASN A 89 -1.64 11.12 -10.95
C ASN A 89 -1.91 9.98 -11.93
N PHE A 90 -2.49 10.28 -13.10
CA PHE A 90 -2.78 9.27 -14.10
C PHE A 90 -1.51 8.65 -14.68
N SER A 91 -0.47 9.44 -14.92
CA SER A 91 0.85 8.93 -15.35
C SER A 91 1.49 8.06 -14.27
N GLN A 92 1.41 8.46 -13.01
CA GLN A 92 1.92 7.68 -11.88
C GLN A 92 1.13 6.38 -11.67
N LEU A 93 -0.19 6.44 -11.87
CA LEU A 93 -1.05 5.26 -11.78
C LEU A 93 -0.69 4.22 -12.86
N LYS A 94 -0.40 4.64 -14.10
CA LYS A 94 0.09 3.74 -15.14
C LYS A 94 1.37 3.01 -14.75
N LYS A 95 2.33 3.70 -14.15
CA LYS A 95 3.57 3.09 -13.65
C LYS A 95 3.29 2.06 -12.56
N LEU A 96 2.36 2.37 -11.66
CA LEU A 96 1.94 1.46 -10.61
C LEU A 96 1.28 0.20 -11.17
N ILE A 97 0.41 0.35 -12.15
CA ILE A 97 -0.23 -0.78 -12.85
C ILE A 97 0.81 -1.68 -13.51
N VAL A 98 1.80 -1.10 -14.21
CA VAL A 98 2.89 -1.87 -14.83
C VAL A 98 3.67 -2.64 -13.77
N LEU A 99 3.98 -2.02 -12.63
CA LEU A 99 4.64 -2.69 -11.52
C LEU A 99 3.82 -3.88 -11.01
N PHE A 100 2.51 -3.71 -10.81
CA PHE A 100 1.63 -4.81 -10.39
C PHE A 100 1.54 -5.92 -11.42
N LEU A 101 1.52 -5.61 -12.71
CA LEU A 101 1.54 -6.63 -13.76
C LEU A 101 2.84 -7.46 -13.71
N ILE A 102 3.99 -6.82 -13.50
CA ILE A 102 5.26 -7.53 -13.33
C ILE A 102 5.23 -8.44 -12.09
N LEU A 103 4.69 -7.95 -10.97
CA LEU A 103 4.56 -8.73 -9.75
C LEU A 103 3.61 -9.91 -9.93
N ILE A 104 2.49 -9.73 -10.62
CA ILE A 104 1.53 -10.79 -10.94
C ILE A 104 2.22 -11.88 -11.77
N ILE A 105 2.94 -11.51 -12.82
CA ILE A 105 3.69 -12.45 -13.64
C ILE A 105 4.72 -13.19 -12.79
N GLY A 106 5.46 -12.50 -11.94
CA GLY A 106 6.43 -13.11 -11.04
C GLY A 106 5.81 -14.13 -10.09
N VAL A 107 4.67 -13.79 -9.47
CA VAL A 107 3.95 -14.69 -8.55
C VAL A 107 3.42 -15.94 -9.26
N PHE A 108 2.88 -15.80 -10.49
CA PHE A 108 2.36 -16.93 -11.26
C PHE A 108 3.45 -17.80 -11.89
N LEU A 109 4.61 -17.24 -12.22
CA LEU A 109 5.74 -17.99 -12.75
C LEU A 109 6.55 -18.69 -11.65
N TYR A 110 6.39 -18.30 -10.40
CA TYR A 110 7.09 -18.92 -9.28
C TYR A 110 6.51 -20.29 -8.97
N LYS A 111 7.23 -21.33 -9.36
CA LYS A 111 6.80 -22.74 -9.26
C LYS A 111 7.11 -23.41 -7.92
N ASN A 112 7.74 -22.74 -6.99
CA ASN A 112 8.47 -23.41 -5.91
C ASN A 112 7.69 -23.54 -4.61
N HIS A 113 6.39 -23.82 -4.69
CA HIS A 113 5.56 -24.05 -3.51
C HIS A 113 5.95 -25.29 -2.72
N ASP A 114 6.28 -26.37 -3.43
CA ASP A 114 6.53 -27.67 -2.82
C ASP A 114 7.93 -27.73 -2.17
N ASP A 115 8.92 -27.12 -2.78
CA ASP A 115 10.27 -27.07 -2.27
C ASP A 115 10.40 -26.27 -0.97
N PHE A 116 9.71 -25.16 -0.85
CA PHE A 116 9.73 -24.33 0.35
C PHE A 116 9.11 -25.05 1.55
N GLY A 117 7.98 -25.71 1.37
CA GLY A 117 7.35 -26.54 2.39
C GLY A 117 8.23 -27.71 2.81
N TYR A 118 8.87 -28.36 1.86
CA TYR A 118 9.72 -29.52 2.11
C TYR A 118 10.96 -29.19 2.95
N TYR A 119 11.65 -28.10 2.65
CA TYR A 119 12.84 -27.67 3.38
C TYR A 119 12.55 -27.09 4.76
N HIS A 120 11.37 -26.57 5.00
CA HIS A 120 10.98 -26.03 6.31
C HIS A 120 10.38 -27.06 7.26
N LEU A 121 9.89 -28.19 6.75
CA LEU A 121 9.33 -29.28 7.55
C LEU A 121 10.36 -30.32 7.98
N THR A 122 11.53 -30.29 7.41
CA THR A 122 12.68 -31.09 7.79
C THR A 122 13.74 -30.28 8.51
#